data_25d8f8a52119bb96c77ad4f6f58c581b
#
_entry.id   25d8f8a52119bb96c77ad4f6f58c581b
#
_cell.length_a   1.000
_cell.length_b   1.000
_cell.length_c   1.000
_cell.angle_alpha   90.00
_cell.angle_beta   90.00
_cell.angle_gamma   90.00
#
_symmetry.space_group_name_H-M   'P 1'
#
loop_
_entity.id
_entity.type
_entity.pdbx_description
1 polymer ?
#
loop_
_entity_poly.entity_id
_entity_poly.type
_entity_poly.pdbx_seq_one_letter_code
_entity_poly.pdbx_strand_id
1 'polypeptide(L)'
;GSAPRVLGYELMSLHGEEMEPEFPDGSLVFLTKVQPQSLKSGDVVVYGRENGQGGTLTRIVNLAEKDGISSVLLKEDRLSESYELSRGEIGYRAAGSMPYLGTVCDFLLTRKGLLCVIVIPCGVFFLIELIQLIVYACTGRRQEEGGGLQKKLASHTADDQRENFVDVTAD
;
A
#
# COMPACT_ATOMS: atom_id res chain seq x y z
N GLY A 1 13.68 15.07 -11.73
CA GLY A 1 12.92 13.84 -11.76
C GLY A 1 11.53 14.13 -12.30
N SER A 2 11.03 13.33 -13.21
CA SER A 2 9.66 13.46 -13.69
C SER A 2 8.69 12.86 -12.66
N ALA A 3 7.53 13.49 -12.49
CA ALA A 3 6.48 12.94 -11.62
C ALA A 3 6.07 11.52 -12.08
N PRO A 4 5.74 10.63 -11.14
CA PRO A 4 5.28 9.30 -11.49
C PRO A 4 3.95 9.40 -12.28
N ARG A 5 3.87 8.66 -13.37
CA ARG A 5 2.67 8.59 -14.23
C ARG A 5 2.05 7.21 -14.12
N VAL A 6 0.76 7.19 -13.80
CA VAL A 6 -0.03 5.97 -13.75
C VAL A 6 -1.28 6.16 -14.61
N LEU A 7 -1.49 5.29 -15.58
CA LEU A 7 -2.64 5.32 -16.51
C LEU A 7 -2.83 6.68 -17.23
N GLY A 8 -1.76 7.42 -17.48
CA GLY A 8 -1.81 8.74 -18.13
C GLY A 8 -2.01 9.93 -17.20
N TYR A 9 -2.23 9.69 -15.92
CA TYR A 9 -2.32 10.72 -14.89
C TYR A 9 -0.96 10.93 -14.23
N GLU A 10 -0.66 12.17 -13.89
CA GLU A 10 0.46 12.49 -13.00
C GLU A 10 -0.04 12.46 -11.56
N LEU A 11 0.78 11.95 -10.65
CA LEU A 11 0.44 11.82 -9.24
C LEU A 11 1.08 12.95 -8.45
N MET A 12 0.32 13.50 -7.49
CA MET A 12 0.79 14.50 -6.55
C MET A 12 0.29 14.16 -5.16
N SER A 13 1.20 14.11 -4.19
CA SER A 13 0.85 14.03 -2.77
C SER A 13 0.47 15.40 -2.28
N LEU A 14 -0.71 15.56 -1.73
CA LEU A 14 -1.19 16.81 -1.15
C LEU A 14 -0.77 16.88 0.31
N HIS A 15 -0.15 17.99 0.69
CA HIS A 15 0.18 18.31 2.07
C HIS A 15 -0.44 19.66 2.40
N GLY A 16 -1.23 19.69 3.47
CA GLY A 16 -1.94 20.88 3.92
C GLY A 16 -3.46 20.70 3.90
N GLU A 17 -4.12 21.57 4.63
CA GLU A 17 -5.57 21.52 4.87
C GLU A 17 -6.33 22.56 4.04
N GLU A 18 -5.68 23.24 3.11
CA GLU A 18 -6.19 24.42 2.39
C GLU A 18 -7.39 24.06 1.49
N MET A 19 -7.44 22.81 1.03
CA MET A 19 -8.48 22.31 0.12
C MET A 19 -9.48 21.35 0.78
N GLU A 20 -9.52 21.34 2.11
CA GLU A 20 -10.53 20.57 2.84
C GLU A 20 -11.93 21.17 2.67
N PRO A 21 -12.99 20.36 2.69
CA PRO A 21 -13.00 18.89 2.94
C PRO A 21 -12.83 18.03 1.69
N GLU A 22 -12.81 18.58 0.49
CA GLU A 22 -12.81 17.81 -0.77
C GLU A 22 -11.48 17.08 -1.00
N PHE A 23 -10.37 17.72 -0.60
CA PHE A 23 -9.02 17.15 -0.69
C PHE A 23 -8.36 17.18 0.69
N PRO A 24 -8.59 16.16 1.54
CA PRO A 24 -7.96 16.09 2.86
C PRO A 24 -6.44 16.02 2.79
N ASP A 25 -5.78 16.49 3.86
CA ASP A 25 -4.33 16.32 4.00
C ASP A 25 -3.89 14.87 3.83
N GLY A 26 -2.73 14.66 3.21
CA GLY A 26 -2.21 13.33 2.89
C GLY A 26 -2.93 12.62 1.75
N SER A 27 -3.75 13.31 0.96
CA SER A 27 -4.39 12.74 -0.23
C SER A 27 -3.41 12.57 -1.37
N LEU A 28 -3.60 11.51 -2.16
CA LEU A 28 -2.97 11.35 -3.46
C LEU A 28 -3.91 11.90 -4.53
N VAL A 29 -3.46 12.97 -5.23
CA VAL A 29 -4.24 13.65 -6.25
C VAL A 29 -3.78 13.20 -7.64
N PHE A 30 -4.76 12.86 -8.47
CA PHE A 30 -4.54 12.50 -9.87
C PHE A 30 -4.66 13.75 -10.73
N LEU A 31 -3.59 14.08 -11.44
CA LEU A 31 -3.52 15.27 -12.26
C LEU A 31 -3.57 14.91 -13.75
N THR A 32 -4.37 15.64 -14.49
CA THR A 32 -4.39 15.57 -15.94
C THR A 32 -3.87 16.89 -16.55
N LYS A 33 -3.11 16.81 -17.63
CA LYS A 33 -2.71 18.00 -18.38
C LYS A 33 -3.94 18.62 -19.01
N VAL A 34 -4.05 19.93 -18.91
CA VAL A 34 -5.17 20.69 -19.43
C VAL A 34 -4.69 21.84 -20.29
N GLN A 35 -5.40 22.11 -21.38
CA GLN A 35 -5.18 23.31 -22.16
C GLN A 35 -5.83 24.51 -21.43
N PRO A 36 -5.15 25.66 -21.35
CA PRO A 36 -5.67 26.84 -20.67
C PRO A 36 -7.11 27.22 -21.11
N GLN A 37 -7.42 27.05 -22.39
CA GLN A 37 -8.73 27.41 -22.96
C GLN A 37 -9.89 26.52 -22.45
N SER A 38 -9.60 25.31 -21.98
CA SER A 38 -10.61 24.35 -21.50
C SER A 38 -10.93 24.48 -20.03
N LEU A 39 -10.29 25.39 -19.31
CA LEU A 39 -10.52 25.65 -17.89
C LEU A 39 -11.89 26.29 -17.66
N LYS A 40 -12.57 25.85 -16.61
CA LYS A 40 -13.89 26.33 -16.19
C LYS A 40 -13.87 26.77 -14.73
N SER A 41 -14.81 27.66 -14.38
CA SER A 41 -15.08 27.97 -12.96
C SER A 41 -15.52 26.72 -12.24
N GLY A 42 -14.98 26.52 -11.04
CA GLY A 42 -15.15 25.31 -10.22
C GLY A 42 -14.07 24.24 -10.43
N ASP A 43 -13.28 24.30 -11.49
CA ASP A 43 -12.17 23.36 -11.68
C ASP A 43 -11.12 23.53 -10.58
N VAL A 44 -10.62 22.41 -10.08
CA VAL A 44 -9.49 22.39 -9.15
C VAL A 44 -8.21 22.19 -9.97
N VAL A 45 -7.27 23.11 -9.82
CA VAL A 45 -6.06 23.20 -10.64
C VAL A 45 -4.80 23.28 -9.78
N VAL A 46 -3.67 22.98 -10.39
CA VAL A 46 -2.36 23.10 -9.75
C VAL A 46 -1.55 24.19 -10.44
N TYR A 47 -1.04 25.12 -9.64
CA TYR A 47 -0.10 26.15 -10.12
C TYR A 47 1.24 26.04 -9.39
N GLY A 48 2.27 26.73 -9.91
CA GLY A 48 3.61 26.73 -9.32
C GLY A 48 4.33 25.39 -9.42
N ARG A 49 3.91 24.51 -10.33
CA ARG A 49 4.53 23.20 -10.51
C ARG A 49 5.76 23.31 -11.41
N GLU A 50 6.94 23.08 -10.84
CA GLU A 50 8.20 23.06 -11.60
C GLU A 50 8.68 21.63 -11.82
N ASN A 51 9.01 21.31 -13.08
CA ASN A 51 9.56 20.00 -13.46
C ASN A 51 8.74 18.78 -12.98
N GLY A 52 7.43 18.94 -12.82
CA GLY A 52 6.54 17.88 -12.35
C GLY A 52 6.55 17.65 -10.84
N GLN A 53 7.19 18.54 -10.07
CA GLN A 53 7.23 18.45 -8.61
C GLN A 53 6.66 19.72 -7.98
N GLY A 54 6.14 19.58 -6.77
CA GLY A 54 5.52 20.68 -6.04
C GLY A 54 4.22 21.16 -6.67
N GLY A 55 3.87 22.40 -6.38
CA GLY A 55 2.66 23.06 -6.80
C GLY A 55 1.59 23.11 -5.70
N THR A 56 0.75 24.11 -5.78
CA THR A 56 -0.36 24.35 -4.87
C THR A 56 -1.67 24.02 -5.56
N LEU A 57 -2.54 23.30 -4.86
CA LEU A 57 -3.86 22.94 -5.33
C LEU A 57 -4.84 24.08 -4.98
N THR A 58 -5.59 24.55 -5.97
CA THR A 58 -6.52 25.68 -5.79
C THR A 58 -7.74 25.51 -6.69
N ARG A 59 -8.82 26.19 -6.33
CA ARG A 59 -10.07 26.19 -7.10
C ARG A 59 -10.21 27.47 -7.91
N ILE A 60 -10.63 27.33 -9.15
CA ILE A 60 -10.99 28.44 -10.00
C ILE A 60 -12.35 28.98 -9.58
N VAL A 61 -12.38 30.19 -9.05
CA VAL A 61 -13.63 30.89 -8.68
C VAL A 61 -14.23 31.58 -9.89
N ASN A 62 -13.40 32.33 -10.63
CA ASN A 62 -13.85 33.09 -11.77
C ASN A 62 -12.79 33.13 -12.86
N LEU A 63 -13.26 33.27 -14.09
CA LEU A 63 -12.43 33.47 -15.27
C LEU A 63 -12.72 34.85 -15.80
N ALA A 64 -11.72 35.71 -15.83
CA ALA A 64 -11.83 37.06 -16.36
C ALA A 64 -11.00 37.19 -17.62
N GLU A 65 -11.56 37.88 -18.60
CA GLU A 65 -10.84 38.29 -19.80
C GLU A 65 -10.92 39.80 -19.88
N LYS A 66 -9.77 40.45 -19.70
CA LYS A 66 -9.65 41.91 -19.72
C LYS A 66 -8.51 42.30 -20.65
N ASP A 67 -8.80 43.17 -21.58
CA ASP A 67 -7.82 43.71 -22.56
C ASP A 67 -7.01 42.62 -23.32
N GLY A 68 -7.66 41.48 -23.62
CA GLY A 68 -7.01 40.38 -24.30
C GLY A 68 -6.11 39.52 -23.41
N ILE A 69 -6.05 39.81 -22.10
CA ILE A 69 -5.36 39.00 -21.11
C ILE A 69 -6.37 38.16 -20.37
N SER A 70 -6.24 36.84 -20.49
CA SER A 70 -7.07 35.89 -19.75
C SER A 70 -6.48 35.66 -18.35
N SER A 71 -7.15 36.17 -17.34
CA SER A 71 -6.81 35.94 -15.94
C SER A 71 -7.79 34.97 -15.27
N VAL A 72 -7.29 34.30 -14.24
CA VAL A 72 -8.04 33.34 -13.45
C VAL A 72 -7.97 33.75 -12.00
N LEU A 73 -9.15 33.90 -11.37
CA LEU A 73 -9.23 34.14 -9.93
C LEU A 73 -9.24 32.77 -9.23
N LEU A 74 -8.18 32.54 -8.47
CA LEU A 74 -7.96 31.32 -7.71
C LEU A 74 -8.27 31.54 -6.23
N LYS A 75 -8.81 30.51 -5.59
CA LYS A 75 -9.07 30.50 -4.15
C LYS A 75 -8.82 29.11 -3.61
N GLU A 76 -8.27 29.01 -2.43
CA GLU A 76 -8.19 27.80 -1.63
C GLU A 76 -9.49 27.63 -0.85
N ASP A 77 -10.03 26.40 -0.76
CA ASP A 77 -11.39 26.18 -0.22
C ASP A 77 -11.52 26.61 1.25
N ARG A 78 -10.44 26.48 2.02
CA ARG A 78 -10.41 26.85 3.45
C ARG A 78 -9.98 28.29 3.72
N LEU A 79 -9.26 28.92 2.80
CA LEU A 79 -8.77 30.28 2.95
C LEU A 79 -9.74 31.29 2.31
N SER A 80 -9.80 32.49 2.90
CA SER A 80 -10.63 33.58 2.35
C SER A 80 -9.91 34.40 1.30
N GLU A 81 -8.60 34.24 1.17
CA GLU A 81 -7.80 35.00 0.23
C GLU A 81 -7.94 34.44 -1.18
N SER A 82 -8.07 35.33 -2.15
CA SER A 82 -8.09 35.01 -3.57
C SER A 82 -6.98 35.77 -4.28
N TYR A 83 -6.37 35.17 -5.28
CA TYR A 83 -5.31 35.77 -6.07
C TYR A 83 -5.55 35.54 -7.56
N GLU A 84 -5.10 36.50 -8.34
CA GLU A 84 -5.21 36.44 -9.79
C GLU A 84 -3.93 35.85 -10.38
N LEU A 85 -4.09 34.91 -11.30
CA LEU A 85 -3.00 34.29 -12.02
C LEU A 85 -3.28 34.32 -13.54
N SER A 86 -2.20 34.35 -14.34
CA SER A 86 -2.36 34.20 -15.78
C SER A 86 -2.87 32.79 -16.11
N ARG A 87 -3.87 32.71 -16.97
CA ARG A 87 -4.44 31.42 -17.42
C ARG A 87 -3.41 30.47 -18.02
N GLY A 88 -2.35 31.01 -18.63
CA GLY A 88 -1.27 30.25 -19.23
C GLY A 88 -0.36 29.52 -18.23
N GLU A 89 -0.36 29.93 -16.96
CA GLU A 89 0.45 29.31 -15.91
C GLU A 89 -0.15 28.03 -15.36
N ILE A 90 -1.41 27.75 -15.70
CA ILE A 90 -2.13 26.56 -15.25
C ILE A 90 -1.97 25.45 -16.29
N GLY A 91 -1.20 24.44 -15.96
CA GLY A 91 -0.94 23.29 -16.84
C GLY A 91 -1.64 22.01 -16.44
N TYR A 92 -2.19 21.94 -15.21
CA TYR A 92 -2.75 20.71 -14.65
C TYR A 92 -4.06 20.97 -13.93
N ARG A 93 -4.99 20.01 -14.07
CA ARG A 93 -6.28 19.97 -13.37
C ARG A 93 -6.34 18.67 -12.57
N ALA A 94 -6.89 18.74 -11.36
CA ALA A 94 -7.21 17.56 -10.58
C ALA A 94 -8.38 16.79 -11.23
N ALA A 95 -8.16 15.52 -11.49
CA ALA A 95 -9.17 14.60 -12.03
C ALA A 95 -9.86 13.82 -10.91
N GLY A 96 -9.22 13.70 -9.74
CA GLY A 96 -9.73 13.03 -8.57
C GLY A 96 -8.66 12.91 -7.49
N SER A 97 -9.06 12.42 -6.34
CA SER A 97 -8.14 12.17 -5.22
C SER A 97 -8.47 10.87 -4.49
N MET A 98 -7.46 10.31 -3.84
CA MET A 98 -7.60 9.22 -2.87
C MET A 98 -7.09 9.71 -1.52
N PRO A 99 -7.98 9.88 -0.53
CA PRO A 99 -7.58 10.34 0.80
C PRO A 99 -6.61 9.36 1.45
N TYR A 100 -5.67 9.89 2.23
CA TYR A 100 -4.65 9.15 2.98
C TYR A 100 -3.64 8.33 2.16
N LEU A 101 -3.90 8.08 0.88
CA LEU A 101 -3.01 7.27 0.04
C LEU A 101 -1.70 7.99 -0.26
N GLY A 102 -1.70 9.32 -0.31
CA GLY A 102 -0.50 10.13 -0.44
C GLY A 102 0.48 9.88 0.71
N THR A 103 0.00 9.96 1.94
CA THR A 103 0.80 9.69 3.15
C THR A 103 1.41 8.27 3.12
N VAL A 104 0.63 7.27 2.69
CA VAL A 104 1.14 5.89 2.56
C VAL A 104 2.22 5.82 1.49
N CYS A 105 2.02 6.42 0.33
CA CYS A 105 3.03 6.47 -0.72
C CYS A 105 4.31 7.18 -0.28
N ASP A 106 4.19 8.32 0.39
CA ASP A 106 5.34 9.06 0.91
C ASP A 106 6.12 8.26 1.95
N PHE A 107 5.40 7.55 2.85
CA PHE A 107 6.03 6.64 3.79
C PHE A 107 6.78 5.51 3.07
N LEU A 108 6.15 4.86 2.09
CA LEU A 108 6.75 3.75 1.33
C LEU A 108 7.99 4.17 0.53
N LEU A 109 8.02 5.41 0.04
CA LEU A 109 9.16 5.98 -0.69
C LEU A 109 10.31 6.39 0.24
N THR A 110 10.05 6.47 1.55
CA THR A 110 11.11 6.72 2.54
C THR A 110 11.98 5.48 2.71
N ARG A 111 13.28 5.66 2.98
CA ARG A 111 14.20 4.54 3.25
C ARG A 111 13.71 3.58 4.35
N LYS A 112 13.06 4.13 5.38
CA LYS A 112 12.47 3.34 6.48
C LYS A 112 11.23 2.56 6.02
N GLY A 113 10.37 3.19 5.23
CA GLY A 113 9.17 2.55 4.67
C GLY A 113 9.51 1.42 3.71
N LEU A 114 10.46 1.65 2.80
CA LEU A 114 10.96 0.60 1.90
C LEU A 114 11.50 -0.61 2.67
N LEU A 115 12.23 -0.37 3.76
CA LEU A 115 12.77 -1.42 4.62
C LEU A 115 11.63 -2.20 5.30
N CYS A 116 10.59 -1.52 5.78
CA CYS A 116 9.40 -2.16 6.37
C CYS A 116 8.66 -3.05 5.36
N VAL A 117 8.52 -2.62 4.11
CA VAL A 117 7.86 -3.42 3.04
C VAL A 117 8.60 -4.73 2.77
N ILE A 118 9.91 -4.75 2.93
CA ILE A 118 10.71 -5.97 2.73
C ILE A 118 10.74 -6.82 4.01
N VAL A 119 11.00 -6.20 5.16
CA VAL A 119 11.21 -6.93 6.43
C VAL A 119 9.91 -7.57 6.95
N ILE A 120 8.76 -6.88 6.83
CA ILE A 120 7.50 -7.41 7.34
C ILE A 120 7.09 -8.72 6.65
N PRO A 121 6.99 -8.81 5.31
CA PRO A 121 6.63 -10.07 4.66
C PRO A 121 7.66 -11.16 4.88
N CYS A 122 8.95 -10.84 4.86
CA CYS A 122 10.00 -11.82 5.16
C CYS A 122 9.90 -12.35 6.60
N GLY A 123 9.62 -11.47 7.57
CA GLY A 123 9.40 -11.86 8.96
C GLY A 123 8.18 -12.76 9.15
N VAL A 124 7.07 -12.44 8.48
CA VAL A 124 5.86 -13.28 8.51
C VAL A 124 6.14 -14.65 7.89
N PHE A 125 6.84 -14.70 6.76
CA PHE A 125 7.21 -15.95 6.11
C PHE A 125 8.09 -16.81 7.01
N PHE A 126 9.10 -16.19 7.64
CA PHE A 126 9.98 -16.86 8.58
C PHE A 126 9.23 -17.42 9.80
N LEU A 127 8.25 -16.67 10.34
CA LEU A 127 7.42 -17.14 11.44
C LEU A 127 6.56 -18.34 11.06
N ILE A 128 6.00 -18.35 9.85
CA ILE A 128 5.22 -19.48 9.35
C ILE A 128 6.08 -20.74 9.25
N GLU A 129 7.29 -20.62 8.68
CA GLU A 129 8.24 -21.73 8.58
C GLU A 129 8.66 -22.25 9.96
N LEU A 130 8.91 -21.33 10.90
CA LEU A 130 9.29 -21.70 12.27
C LEU A 130 8.16 -22.48 12.97
N ILE A 131 6.90 -22.04 12.84
CA ILE A 131 5.74 -22.73 13.38
C ILE A 131 5.59 -24.14 12.78
N GLN A 132 5.74 -24.27 11.46
CA GLN A 132 5.70 -25.56 10.77
C GLN A 132 6.78 -26.51 11.27
N LEU A 133 8.00 -26.00 11.47
CA LEU A 133 9.11 -26.78 12.00
C LEU A 133 8.82 -27.30 13.42
N ILE A 134 8.28 -26.42 14.28
CA ILE A 134 7.90 -26.79 15.67
C ILE A 134 6.80 -27.86 15.65
N VAL A 135 5.78 -27.67 14.85
CA VAL A 135 4.67 -28.65 14.73
C VAL A 135 5.20 -29.99 14.23
N TYR A 136 6.06 -29.98 13.21
CA TYR A 136 6.69 -31.19 12.69
C TYR A 136 7.55 -31.91 13.74
N ALA A 137 8.37 -31.18 14.50
CA ALA A 137 9.18 -31.73 15.56
C ALA A 137 8.35 -32.31 16.73
N CYS A 138 7.24 -31.68 17.08
CA CYS A 138 6.32 -32.18 18.10
C CYS A 138 5.53 -33.41 17.64
N THR A 139 5.12 -33.46 16.37
CA THR A 139 4.35 -34.59 15.81
C THR A 139 5.26 -35.79 15.54
N GLY A 140 6.50 -35.57 15.09
CA GLY A 140 7.48 -36.61 14.84
C GLY A 140 7.85 -37.41 16.09
N ARG A 141 7.96 -36.76 17.24
CA ARG A 141 8.20 -37.43 18.54
C ARG A 141 7.10 -38.39 18.96
N ARG A 142 5.84 -38.12 18.62
CA ARG A 142 4.72 -39.02 18.96
C ARG A 142 4.70 -40.32 18.17
N GLN A 143 5.23 -40.33 16.96
CA GLN A 143 5.28 -41.54 16.14
C GLN A 143 6.38 -42.51 16.57
N GLU A 144 7.51 -42.03 17.11
CA GLU A 144 8.55 -42.90 17.62
C GLU A 144 8.14 -43.63 18.91
N GLU A 145 7.38 -43.01 19.81
CA GLU A 145 6.87 -43.67 21.03
C GLU A 145 5.81 -44.72 20.70
N GLY A 146 4.92 -44.47 19.70
CA GLY A 146 3.90 -45.44 19.28
C GLY A 146 4.50 -46.66 18.58
N GLY A 147 5.54 -46.50 17.76
CA GLY A 147 6.22 -47.57 17.05
C GLY A 147 7.03 -48.48 17.97
N GLY A 148 7.60 -47.94 19.05
CA GLY A 148 8.36 -48.69 20.03
C GLY A 148 7.51 -49.63 20.89
N LEU A 149 6.28 -49.21 21.26
CA LEU A 149 5.34 -50.02 22.00
C LEU A 149 4.74 -51.17 21.17
N GLN A 150 4.44 -50.94 19.90
CA GLN A 150 3.94 -51.98 18.97
C GLN A 150 4.99 -53.06 18.71
N LYS A 151 6.26 -52.67 18.56
CA LYS A 151 7.37 -53.61 18.38
C LYS A 151 7.64 -54.46 19.63
N LYS A 152 7.50 -53.92 20.84
CA LYS A 152 7.61 -54.65 22.10
C LYS A 152 6.47 -55.61 22.31
N LEU A 153 5.22 -55.25 21.98
CA LEU A 153 4.05 -56.14 22.04
C LEU A 153 4.18 -57.30 21.06
N ALA A 154 4.61 -57.04 19.81
CA ALA A 154 4.81 -58.07 18.81
C ALA A 154 5.91 -59.08 19.21
N SER A 155 7.01 -58.64 19.82
CA SER A 155 8.09 -59.53 20.30
C SER A 155 7.62 -60.39 21.49
N HIS A 156 6.81 -59.83 22.41
CA HIS A 156 6.30 -60.59 23.55
C HIS A 156 5.28 -61.66 23.12
N THR A 157 4.45 -61.38 22.11
CA THR A 157 3.50 -62.36 21.57
C THR A 157 4.19 -63.48 20.79
N ALA A 158 5.32 -63.20 20.14
CA ALA A 158 6.10 -64.19 19.41
C ALA A 158 6.88 -65.14 20.37
N ASP A 159 7.31 -64.65 21.53
CA ASP A 159 7.97 -65.47 22.54
C ASP A 159 6.96 -66.43 23.25
N ASP A 160 5.80 -65.93 23.58
CA ASP A 160 4.70 -66.69 24.21
C ASP A 160 4.20 -67.84 23.31
N GLN A 161 4.16 -67.60 21.98
CA GLN A 161 3.82 -68.65 21.03
C GLN A 161 4.91 -69.72 20.87
N ARG A 162 6.18 -69.39 21.08
CA ARG A 162 7.28 -70.36 21.06
C ARG A 162 7.31 -71.26 22.28
N GLU A 163 7.07 -70.71 23.46
CA GLU A 163 6.98 -71.51 24.69
C GLU A 163 5.82 -72.50 24.60
N ASN A 164 4.64 -72.08 24.17
CA ASN A 164 3.49 -73.01 23.97
C ASN A 164 3.71 -74.09 22.95
N PHE A 165 4.54 -73.85 21.94
CA PHE A 165 4.82 -74.88 20.90
C PHE A 165 5.82 -75.93 21.38
N VAL A 166 6.74 -75.57 22.26
CA VAL A 166 7.71 -76.50 22.82
C VAL A 166 7.08 -77.47 23.80
N ASP A 167 6.09 -77.02 24.59
CA ASP A 167 5.36 -77.88 25.58
C ASP A 167 4.44 -78.90 24.91
N VAL A 168 3.90 -78.64 23.71
CA VAL A 168 3.01 -79.59 23.02
C VAL A 168 3.79 -80.75 22.30
N THR A 169 5.10 -80.62 22.14
CA THR A 169 5.94 -81.62 21.42
C THR A 169 6.75 -82.52 22.38
N ALA A 170 6.53 -82.37 23.72
CA ALA A 170 7.26 -83.14 24.73
C ALA A 170 6.43 -84.27 25.40
N ASP A 171 5.19 -84.61 24.92
CA ASP A 171 4.38 -85.78 25.36
C ASP A 171 4.40 -86.90 24.33
#